data_89c51a013cae1e5a74dad6f96ef00efd
#
_entry.id   89c51a013cae1e5a74dad6f96ef00efd
#
_cell.length_a   1.000
_cell.length_b   1.000
_cell.length_c   1.000
_cell.angle_alpha   90.00
_cell.angle_beta   90.00
_cell.angle_gamma   90.00
#
_symmetry.space_group_name_H-M   'P 1'
#
loop_
_entity.id
_entity.type
_entity.pdbx_description
1 polymer ?
#
loop_
_entity_poly.entity_id
_entity_poly.type
_entity_poly.pdbx_seq_one_letter_code
_entity_poly.pdbx_strand_id
1 'polypeptide(L)'
;MVHFLNDKIKTELIVITEDTLKIIENPDAKLFLEKFYSRLKAVTSEEQWIELFMELSAIMYFDFPFSRNELKSIDRLLEACELISRSQEADMSLMH
;
A
#
# COMPACT_ATOMS: atom_id res chain seq x y z
N MET A 1 12.85 8.25 18.03
CA MET A 1 12.87 7.53 16.75
C MET A 1 11.45 7.39 16.22
N VAL A 2 11.23 7.86 15.02
CA VAL A 2 9.90 7.76 14.41
C VAL A 2 9.80 6.44 13.68
N HIS A 3 8.84 5.63 14.08
CA HIS A 3 8.55 4.38 13.36
C HIS A 3 7.55 4.69 12.26
N PHE A 4 8.03 4.68 11.03
CA PHE A 4 7.20 4.99 9.86
C PHE A 4 6.07 3.98 9.67
N LEU A 5 6.27 2.73 10.09
CA LEU A 5 5.29 1.67 9.95
C LEU A 5 5.25 0.84 11.22
N ASN A 6 4.45 1.26 12.20
CA ASN A 6 4.28 0.49 13.43
C ASN A 6 3.37 -0.73 13.17
N ASP A 7 3.37 -1.66 14.12
CA ASP A 7 2.62 -2.92 13.98
C ASP A 7 1.13 -2.72 13.75
N LYS A 8 0.55 -1.70 14.37
CA LYS A 8 -0.87 -1.39 14.22
C LYS A 8 -1.20 -0.94 12.80
N ILE A 9 -0.41 -0.02 12.26
CA ILE A 9 -0.58 0.50 10.90
C ILE A 9 -0.35 -0.61 9.89
N LYS A 10 0.70 -1.40 10.10
CA LYS A 10 1.01 -2.54 9.24
C LYS A 10 -0.15 -3.53 9.20
N THR A 11 -0.74 -3.83 10.36
CA THR A 11 -1.88 -4.72 10.45
C THR A 11 -3.08 -4.16 9.70
N GLU A 12 -3.36 -2.86 9.81
CA GLU A 12 -4.44 -2.23 9.07
C GLU A 12 -4.24 -2.33 7.56
N LEU A 13 -3.03 -2.07 7.08
CA LEU A 13 -2.70 -2.20 5.66
C LEU A 13 -2.85 -3.63 5.17
N ILE A 14 -2.45 -4.59 5.98
CA ILE A 14 -2.62 -6.01 5.64
C ILE A 14 -4.09 -6.35 5.47
N VAL A 15 -4.95 -5.89 6.39
CA VAL A 15 -6.39 -6.12 6.31
C VAL A 15 -6.99 -5.49 5.05
N ILE A 16 -6.64 -4.25 4.75
CA ILE A 16 -7.12 -3.56 3.55
C ILE A 16 -6.68 -4.32 2.29
N THR A 17 -5.43 -4.78 2.27
CA THR A 17 -4.90 -5.54 1.14
C THR A 17 -5.63 -6.86 0.96
N GLU A 18 -5.90 -7.58 2.05
CA GLU A 18 -6.66 -8.82 2.02
C GLU A 18 -8.07 -8.59 1.47
N ASP A 19 -8.72 -7.53 1.92
CA ASP A 19 -10.07 -7.19 1.43
C ASP A 19 -10.04 -6.87 -0.06
N THR A 20 -9.02 -6.14 -0.51
CA THR A 20 -8.85 -5.82 -1.92
C THR A 20 -8.62 -7.06 -2.76
N LEU A 21 -7.78 -7.99 -2.27
CA LEU A 21 -7.52 -9.25 -2.96
C LEU A 21 -8.78 -10.10 -3.15
N LYS A 22 -9.72 -10.03 -2.21
CA LYS A 22 -10.99 -10.76 -2.32
C LYS A 22 -11.88 -10.20 -3.42
N ILE A 23 -11.74 -8.93 -3.73
CA ILE A 23 -12.60 -8.23 -4.70
C ILE A 23 -12.02 -8.28 -6.10
N ILE A 24 -10.69 -8.25 -6.23
CA ILE A 24 -10.00 -8.21 -7.52
C ILE A 24 -10.22 -9.51 -8.29
N GLU A 25 -10.72 -9.40 -9.51
CA GLU A 25 -10.98 -10.55 -10.38
C GLU A 25 -9.91 -10.75 -11.44
N ASN A 26 -9.26 -9.67 -11.88
CA ASN A 26 -8.22 -9.76 -12.90
C ASN A 26 -7.00 -10.52 -12.35
N PRO A 27 -6.59 -11.64 -13.00
CA PRO A 27 -5.50 -12.46 -12.46
C PRO A 27 -4.15 -11.77 -12.42
N ASP A 28 -3.86 -10.89 -13.36
CA ASP A 28 -2.58 -10.16 -13.40
C ASP A 28 -2.52 -9.12 -12.27
N ALA A 29 -3.61 -8.39 -12.07
CA ALA A 29 -3.72 -7.43 -10.97
C ALA A 29 -3.67 -8.13 -9.63
N LYS A 30 -4.32 -9.29 -9.54
CA LYS A 30 -4.33 -10.09 -8.32
C LYS A 30 -2.91 -10.55 -7.96
N LEU A 31 -2.17 -11.02 -8.96
CA LEU A 31 -0.78 -11.44 -8.76
C LEU A 31 0.09 -10.28 -8.29
N PHE A 32 -0.10 -9.11 -8.87
CA PHE A 32 0.60 -7.89 -8.47
C PHE A 32 0.35 -7.59 -6.98
N LEU A 33 -0.91 -7.61 -6.57
CA LEU A 33 -1.29 -7.34 -5.18
C LEU A 33 -0.83 -8.44 -4.21
N GLU A 34 -0.79 -9.69 -4.65
CA GLU A 34 -0.27 -10.79 -3.83
C GLU A 34 1.22 -10.59 -3.54
N LYS A 35 1.99 -10.13 -4.51
CA LYS A 35 3.40 -9.78 -4.32
C LYS A 35 3.55 -8.61 -3.36
N PHE A 36 2.73 -7.58 -3.53
CA PHE A 36 2.70 -6.46 -2.59
C PHE A 36 2.39 -6.93 -1.17
N TYR A 37 1.40 -7.78 -1.02
CA TYR A 37 0.97 -8.32 0.26
C TYR A 37 2.12 -9.07 0.97
N SER A 38 2.81 -9.94 0.24
CA SER A 38 3.93 -10.70 0.79
C SER A 38 5.07 -9.77 1.23
N ARG A 39 5.38 -8.78 0.43
CA ARG A 39 6.44 -7.82 0.74
C ARG A 39 6.06 -6.90 1.90
N LEU A 40 4.80 -6.53 2.00
CA LEU A 40 4.30 -5.72 3.10
C LEU A 40 4.53 -6.41 4.45
N LYS A 41 4.31 -7.71 4.52
CA LYS A 41 4.56 -8.49 5.73
C LYS A 41 6.03 -8.51 6.12
N ALA A 42 6.92 -8.43 5.14
CA ALA A 42 8.37 -8.54 5.33
C ALA A 42 9.06 -7.19 5.52
N VAL A 43 8.35 -6.07 5.36
CA VAL A 43 8.96 -4.74 5.49
C VAL A 43 9.45 -4.50 6.90
N THR A 44 10.73 -4.11 7.01
CA THR A 44 11.37 -3.80 8.29
C THR A 44 12.11 -2.47 8.28
N SER A 45 12.22 -1.80 7.13
CA SER A 45 12.91 -0.53 7.02
C SER A 45 12.11 0.49 6.22
N GLU A 46 12.44 1.77 6.40
CA GLU A 46 11.82 2.86 5.68
C GLU A 46 12.09 2.76 4.17
N GLU A 47 13.30 2.39 3.80
CA GLU A 47 13.66 2.22 2.39
C GLU A 47 12.80 1.17 1.71
N GLN A 48 12.60 0.02 2.37
CA GLN A 48 11.74 -1.03 1.85
C GLN A 48 10.30 -0.55 1.72
N TRP A 49 9.83 0.25 2.67
CA TRP A 49 8.48 0.83 2.63
C TRP A 49 8.31 1.76 1.43
N ILE A 50 9.26 2.65 1.21
CA ILE A 50 9.21 3.59 0.09
C ILE A 50 9.16 2.85 -1.24
N GLU A 51 10.03 1.85 -1.40
CA GLU A 51 10.04 1.02 -2.62
C GLU A 51 8.70 0.32 -2.82
N LEU A 52 8.14 -0.21 -1.75
CA LEU A 52 6.88 -0.92 -1.79
C LEU A 52 5.73 0.00 -2.18
N PHE A 53 5.71 1.22 -1.63
CA PHE A 53 4.70 2.21 -1.97
C PHE A 53 4.82 2.61 -3.45
N MET A 54 6.02 2.82 -3.93
CA MET A 54 6.24 3.16 -5.34
C MET A 54 5.75 2.05 -6.27
N GLU A 55 6.01 0.80 -5.92
CA GLU A 55 5.50 -0.34 -6.68
C GLU A 55 3.98 -0.41 -6.67
N LEU A 56 3.37 -0.19 -5.52
CA LEU A 56 1.91 -0.19 -5.43
C LEU A 56 1.30 0.91 -6.28
N SER A 57 1.89 2.11 -6.24
CA SER A 57 1.42 3.24 -7.03
C SER A 57 1.43 2.94 -8.53
N ALA A 58 2.36 2.11 -8.99
CA ALA A 58 2.46 1.72 -10.37
C ALA A 58 1.22 0.96 -10.89
N ILE A 59 0.41 0.39 -9.99
CA ILE A 59 -0.80 -0.35 -10.41
C ILE A 59 -1.76 0.56 -11.19
N MET A 60 -1.75 1.87 -10.91
CA MET A 60 -2.60 2.83 -11.60
C MET A 60 -2.11 3.16 -13.01
N TYR A 61 -0.86 2.83 -13.33
CA TYR A 61 -0.29 3.04 -14.66
C TYR A 61 -0.40 1.82 -15.56
N PHE A 62 -0.74 0.67 -15.01
CA PHE A 62 -1.04 -0.52 -15.80
C PHE A 62 -2.49 -0.48 -16.22
N ASP A 63 -2.78 -0.84 -17.47
CA ASP A 63 -4.14 -0.82 -18.00
C ASP A 63 -4.94 -2.06 -17.57
N PHE A 64 -5.06 -2.26 -16.27
CA PHE A 64 -5.91 -3.35 -15.78
C PHE A 64 -7.38 -2.94 -15.89
N PRO A 65 -8.23 -3.83 -16.41
CA PRO A 65 -9.66 -3.53 -16.55
C PRO A 65 -10.40 -3.69 -15.21
N PHE A 66 -10.30 -2.68 -14.36
CA PHE A 66 -10.95 -2.71 -13.06
C PHE A 66 -12.41 -2.27 -13.12
N SER A 67 -13.27 -2.95 -12.36
CA SER A 67 -14.62 -2.50 -12.09
C SER A 67 -14.60 -1.33 -11.12
N ARG A 68 -15.75 -0.66 -10.95
CA ARG A 68 -15.87 0.45 -10.00
C ARG A 68 -15.54 0.03 -8.57
N ASN A 69 -16.01 -1.15 -8.15
CA ASN A 69 -15.76 -1.65 -6.80
C ASN A 69 -14.27 -1.97 -6.60
N GLU A 70 -13.63 -2.54 -7.60
CA GLU A 70 -12.20 -2.81 -7.57
C GLU A 70 -11.40 -1.52 -7.45
N LEU A 71 -11.75 -0.50 -8.24
CA LEU A 71 -11.09 0.80 -8.19
C LEU A 71 -11.24 1.45 -6.82
N LYS A 72 -12.42 1.39 -6.22
CA LYS A 72 -12.65 1.94 -4.88
C LYS A 72 -11.76 1.29 -3.84
N SER A 73 -11.61 -0.02 -3.92
CA SER A 73 -10.77 -0.76 -2.98
C SER A 73 -9.29 -0.42 -3.14
N ILE A 74 -8.83 -0.32 -4.39
CA ILE A 74 -7.45 0.06 -4.71
C ILE A 74 -7.18 1.50 -4.26
N ASP A 75 -8.10 2.42 -4.51
CA ASP A 75 -7.97 3.81 -4.07
C ASP A 75 -7.87 3.90 -2.55
N ARG A 76 -8.66 3.12 -1.84
CA ARG A 76 -8.60 3.06 -0.37
C ARG A 76 -7.22 2.61 0.10
N LEU A 77 -6.67 1.59 -0.53
CA LEU A 77 -5.35 1.08 -0.19
C LEU A 77 -4.26 2.11 -0.47
N LEU A 78 -4.30 2.74 -1.64
CA LEU A 78 -3.35 3.80 -2.02
C LEU A 78 -3.44 5.00 -1.10
N GLU A 79 -4.65 5.41 -0.75
CA GLU A 79 -4.88 6.53 0.17
C GLU A 79 -4.30 6.24 1.55
N ALA A 80 -4.49 5.04 2.07
CA ALA A 80 -3.92 4.64 3.35
C ALA A 80 -2.39 4.72 3.33
N CYS A 81 -1.78 4.23 2.27
CA CYS A 81 -0.33 4.30 2.09
C CYS A 81 0.18 5.74 1.98
N GLU A 82 -0.55 6.59 1.27
CA GLU A 82 -0.21 7.99 1.10
C GLU A 82 -0.26 8.75 2.43
N LEU A 83 -1.27 8.50 3.24
CA LEU A 83 -1.40 9.12 4.56
C LEU A 83 -0.22 8.78 5.46
N ILE A 84 0.25 7.55 5.42
CA ILE A 84 1.42 7.12 6.19
C ILE A 84 2.67 7.89 5.72
N SER A 85 2.86 7.99 4.42
CA SER A 85 3.99 8.69 3.84
C SER A 85 3.98 10.19 4.17
N ARG A 86 2.81 10.82 4.11
CA ARG A 86 2.65 12.23 4.47
C ARG A 86 2.93 12.48 5.95
N SER A 87 2.49 11.56 6.80
CA SER A 87 2.74 11.65 8.23
C SER A 87 4.24 11.67 8.53
N GLN A 88 5.01 10.85 7.82
CA GLN A 88 6.46 10.82 7.95
C GLN A 88 7.12 12.11 7.46
N GLU A 89 6.68 12.63 6.33
CA GLU A 89 7.19 13.90 5.80
C GLU A 89 6.92 15.05 6.77
N ALA A 90 5.72 15.08 7.37
CA ALA A 90 5.38 16.09 8.37
C ALA A 90 6.29 16.00 9.58
N ASP A 91 6.58 14.81 10.07
CA ASP A 91 7.48 14.60 11.20
C ASP A 91 8.90 15.06 10.85
N MET A 92 9.36 14.77 9.66
CA MET A 92 10.68 15.21 9.20
C MET A 92 10.74 16.73 9.08
N SER A 93 9.67 17.35 8.62
CA SER A 93 9.60 18.81 8.52
C SER A 93 9.66 19.48 9.89
N LEU A 94 9.05 18.88 10.89
CA LEU A 94 9.07 19.42 12.26
C LEU A 94 10.45 19.34 12.91
N MET A 95 11.31 18.49 12.42
CA MET A 95 12.68 18.35 12.94
C MET A 95 13.65 19.41 12.41
N HIS A 96 13.24 20.18 11.46
CA HIS A 96 14.02 21.28 10.94
C HIS A 96 13.67 22.58 11.64
#